data_96408b79ba79c8c75110297b0203f662
#
_entry.id   96408b79ba79c8c75110297b0203f662
#
_cell.length_a   1.000
_cell.length_b   1.000
_cell.length_c   1.000
_cell.angle_alpha   90.00
_cell.angle_beta   90.00
_cell.angle_gamma   90.00
#
_symmetry.space_group_name_H-M   'P 1'
#
loop_
_entity.id
_entity.type
_entity.pdbx_description
1 polymer ?
#
loop_
_entity_poly.entity_id
_entity_poly.type
_entity_poly.pdbx_seq_one_letter_code
_entity_poly.pdbx_strand_id
1 'polypeptide(L)'
;MGQIFSSDQAPTEAATSDPSREFFTVVSAFLKEVFLTIPEVPSNDLFDDEVFNRFKHCGLPSEVVYKYSKGAAFMARCFYPHLDRNTQLSIGVWTSYIFSIDDLCEGAEFREQLKGYRAHLLGANQPKWAYLRGLFSSLQDLCDRYDPFVGDMILKSTLDYISVNVFEVEQKGRLNVDSNTRLFPEFLRQKSGIGEAYAFANFPKGSLDVASYITLIPDLAAVVPQLNDVVSFYKESIIGDEQDTNLMLVSAVEGCSATEALNMTVERCLDGVQRMRAACLKNEGLRNVVNAFVQGFALYHLKWSRYHMEDFGDYRDWLSESH
;
A
#
# COMPACT_ATOMS: atom_id res chain seq x y z
N MET A 1 -5.49 -24.96 69.60
CA MET A 1 -5.85 -23.59 69.21
C MET A 1 -4.83 -23.13 68.17
N GLY A 2 -5.18 -23.12 66.95
CA GLY A 2 -4.35 -22.66 65.85
C GLY A 2 -5.27 -22.13 64.74
N GLN A 3 -5.35 -20.83 64.62
CA GLN A 3 -6.17 -20.13 63.61
C GLN A 3 -5.50 -20.25 62.25
N ILE A 4 -6.24 -20.78 61.29
CA ILE A 4 -5.92 -20.74 59.86
C ILE A 4 -6.41 -19.42 59.31
N PHE A 5 -5.52 -18.52 58.89
CA PHE A 5 -5.86 -17.37 58.06
C PHE A 5 -5.87 -17.80 56.59
N SER A 6 -7.06 -17.89 56.04
CA SER A 6 -7.31 -17.97 54.60
C SER A 6 -7.20 -16.53 54.04
N SER A 7 -6.21 -16.29 53.19
CA SER A 7 -6.17 -15.08 52.36
C SER A 7 -6.62 -15.45 50.98
N ASP A 8 -7.93 -15.41 50.73
CA ASP A 8 -8.48 -15.33 49.39
C ASP A 8 -8.17 -13.95 48.80
N GLN A 9 -7.07 -13.85 48.07
CA GLN A 9 -6.89 -12.78 47.10
C GLN A 9 -7.52 -13.25 45.79
N ALA A 10 -8.65 -12.64 45.42
CA ALA A 10 -9.24 -12.75 44.11
C ALA A 10 -8.20 -12.29 43.05
N PRO A 11 -8.08 -12.97 41.92
CA PRO A 11 -7.23 -12.49 40.86
C PRO A 11 -7.76 -11.15 40.36
N THR A 12 -6.93 -10.12 40.43
CA THR A 12 -7.18 -8.83 39.77
C THR A 12 -7.38 -9.13 38.27
N GLU A 13 -8.61 -8.97 37.79
CA GLU A 13 -8.91 -8.91 36.37
C GLU A 13 -8.01 -7.82 35.78
N ALA A 14 -7.01 -8.23 34.99
CA ALA A 14 -6.30 -7.33 34.12
C ALA A 14 -7.35 -6.73 33.19
N ALA A 15 -7.57 -5.43 33.28
CA ALA A 15 -8.44 -4.71 32.37
C ALA A 15 -7.93 -4.99 30.94
N THR A 16 -8.66 -5.80 30.18
CA THR A 16 -8.37 -6.04 28.77
C THR A 16 -8.54 -4.70 28.06
N SER A 17 -7.45 -4.10 27.64
CA SER A 17 -7.47 -2.88 26.82
C SER A 17 -8.31 -3.13 25.56
N ASP A 18 -9.15 -2.18 25.21
CA ASP A 18 -9.91 -2.22 23.95
C ASP A 18 -8.90 -2.20 22.76
N PRO A 19 -8.85 -3.27 21.93
CA PRO A 19 -7.91 -3.36 20.83
C PRO A 19 -8.01 -2.18 19.85
N SER A 20 -9.22 -1.65 19.65
CA SER A 20 -9.44 -0.48 18.77
C SER A 20 -8.78 0.78 19.34
N ARG A 21 -8.85 0.95 20.66
CA ARG A 21 -8.23 2.10 21.35
C ARG A 21 -6.70 1.99 21.35
N GLU A 22 -6.18 0.79 21.54
CA GLU A 22 -4.74 0.53 21.50
C GLU A 22 -4.20 0.82 20.08
N PHE A 23 -4.84 0.29 19.05
CA PHE A 23 -4.51 0.59 17.66
C PHE A 23 -4.54 2.10 17.38
N PHE A 24 -5.61 2.78 17.78
CA PHE A 24 -5.74 4.23 17.55
C PHE A 24 -4.60 5.02 18.20
N THR A 25 -4.18 4.63 19.38
CA THR A 25 -3.03 5.24 20.06
C THR A 25 -1.77 5.11 19.25
N VAL A 26 -1.49 3.93 18.70
CA VAL A 26 -0.31 3.65 17.87
C VAL A 26 -0.39 4.40 16.55
N VAL A 27 -1.50 4.27 15.81
CA VAL A 27 -1.63 4.85 14.47
C VAL A 27 -1.69 6.37 14.49
N SER A 28 -2.32 6.98 15.49
CA SER A 28 -2.36 8.43 15.61
C SER A 28 -0.98 9.02 15.91
N ALA A 29 -0.20 8.40 16.79
CA ALA A 29 1.20 8.79 17.03
C ALA A 29 2.06 8.62 15.78
N PHE A 30 1.93 7.51 15.08
CA PHE A 30 2.62 7.25 13.82
C PHE A 30 2.33 8.33 12.76
N LEU A 31 1.06 8.64 12.54
CA LEU A 31 0.66 9.60 11.51
C LEU A 31 1.07 11.04 11.86
N LYS A 32 1.16 11.41 13.14
CA LYS A 32 1.72 12.69 13.58
C LYS A 32 3.18 12.87 13.16
N GLU A 33 3.98 11.81 13.20
CA GLU A 33 5.37 11.82 12.73
C GLU A 33 5.49 11.83 11.18
N VAL A 34 4.52 11.22 10.49
CA VAL A 34 4.48 11.19 9.02
C VAL A 34 4.09 12.54 8.45
N PHE A 35 3.10 13.22 9.01
CA PHE A 35 2.64 14.52 8.52
C PHE A 35 3.50 15.66 9.05
N LEU A 36 4.10 16.44 8.15
CA LEU A 36 4.74 17.73 8.47
C LEU A 36 3.70 18.86 8.56
N THR A 37 2.66 18.74 7.75
CA THR A 37 1.49 19.60 7.72
C THR A 37 0.29 18.73 7.36
N ILE A 38 -0.90 19.08 7.83
CA ILE A 38 -2.11 18.36 7.44
C ILE A 38 -2.45 18.77 6.01
N PRO A 39 -2.34 17.86 5.02
CA PRO A 39 -2.60 18.19 3.63
C PRO A 39 -4.10 18.36 3.37
N GLU A 40 -4.43 19.23 2.42
CA GLU A 40 -5.79 19.31 1.91
C GLU A 40 -6.14 18.08 1.06
N VAL A 41 -7.39 17.64 1.16
CA VAL A 41 -7.89 16.53 0.34
C VAL A 41 -8.10 17.01 -1.10
N PRO A 42 -7.38 16.49 -2.08
CA PRO A 42 -7.56 16.91 -3.46
C PRO A 42 -8.90 16.42 -4.01
N SER A 43 -9.71 17.32 -4.58
CA SER A 43 -10.96 16.99 -5.27
C SER A 43 -10.88 17.38 -6.75
N ASN A 44 -11.33 16.50 -7.64
CA ASN A 44 -11.41 16.80 -9.07
C ASN A 44 -12.27 15.76 -9.79
N ASP A 45 -13.58 16.00 -9.87
CA ASP A 45 -14.54 15.09 -10.49
C ASP A 45 -14.23 14.82 -11.98
N LEU A 46 -13.76 15.83 -12.71
CA LEU A 46 -13.38 15.66 -14.12
C LEU A 46 -12.20 14.71 -14.31
N PHE A 47 -11.28 14.69 -13.35
CA PHE A 47 -10.17 13.76 -13.37
C PHE A 47 -10.65 12.33 -13.10
N ASP A 48 -11.53 12.16 -12.13
CA ASP A 48 -12.12 10.86 -11.76
C ASP A 48 -12.90 10.27 -12.92
N ASP A 49 -13.72 11.09 -13.59
CA ASP A 49 -14.46 10.70 -14.79
C ASP A 49 -13.54 10.27 -15.93
N GLU A 50 -12.39 10.91 -16.11
CA GLU A 50 -11.44 10.55 -17.15
C GLU A 50 -10.75 9.21 -16.85
N VAL A 51 -10.34 8.96 -15.61
CA VAL A 51 -9.81 7.65 -15.19
C VAL A 51 -10.87 6.56 -15.44
N PHE A 52 -12.10 6.78 -14.99
CA PHE A 52 -13.21 5.86 -15.25
C PHE A 52 -13.40 5.59 -16.75
N ASN A 53 -13.46 6.64 -17.58
CA ASN A 53 -13.70 6.52 -19.01
C ASN A 53 -12.59 5.74 -19.75
N ARG A 54 -11.33 5.82 -19.28
CA ARG A 54 -10.24 5.04 -19.85
C ARG A 54 -10.24 3.59 -19.34
N PHE A 55 -10.59 3.36 -18.09
CA PHE A 55 -10.63 2.02 -17.51
C PHE A 55 -11.87 1.20 -17.91
N LYS A 56 -13.02 1.82 -18.20
CA LYS A 56 -14.30 1.13 -18.45
C LYS A 56 -14.30 0.09 -19.59
N HIS A 57 -13.30 0.14 -20.47
CA HIS A 57 -13.16 -0.80 -21.58
C HIS A 57 -12.38 -2.07 -21.22
N CYS A 58 -12.05 -2.27 -19.94
CA CYS A 58 -11.32 -3.44 -19.43
C CYS A 58 -12.12 -4.75 -19.48
N GLY A 59 -13.45 -4.69 -19.70
CA GLY A 59 -14.33 -5.86 -19.77
C GLY A 59 -14.91 -6.31 -18.42
N LEU A 60 -14.74 -5.50 -17.37
CA LEU A 60 -15.39 -5.73 -16.08
C LEU A 60 -16.78 -5.05 -16.04
N PRO A 61 -17.69 -5.49 -15.13
CA PRO A 61 -18.97 -4.81 -14.88
C PRO A 61 -18.80 -3.35 -14.48
N SER A 62 -19.73 -2.48 -14.88
CA SER A 62 -19.63 -1.02 -14.67
C SER A 62 -19.48 -0.61 -13.19
N GLU A 63 -20.16 -1.28 -12.28
CA GLU A 63 -20.03 -1.06 -10.83
C GLU A 63 -18.62 -1.37 -10.30
N VAL A 64 -18.03 -2.45 -10.81
CA VAL A 64 -16.66 -2.87 -10.47
C VAL A 64 -15.65 -1.87 -11.02
N VAL A 65 -15.84 -1.45 -12.28
CA VAL A 65 -15.04 -0.38 -12.91
C VAL A 65 -15.09 0.91 -12.08
N TYR A 66 -16.29 1.33 -11.67
CA TYR A 66 -16.48 2.54 -10.89
C TYR A 66 -15.75 2.46 -9.53
N LYS A 67 -15.91 1.34 -8.82
CA LYS A 67 -15.23 1.10 -7.53
C LYS A 67 -13.72 1.34 -7.62
N TYR A 68 -13.06 0.67 -8.58
CA TYR A 68 -11.59 0.72 -8.67
C TYR A 68 -11.08 2.01 -9.28
N SER A 69 -11.75 2.53 -10.32
CA SER A 69 -11.31 3.78 -10.94
C SER A 69 -11.40 4.98 -10.01
N LYS A 70 -12.44 5.06 -9.18
CA LYS A 70 -12.59 6.14 -8.20
C LYS A 70 -11.49 6.10 -7.15
N GLY A 71 -11.19 4.92 -6.59
CA GLY A 71 -10.11 4.75 -5.63
C GLY A 71 -8.73 5.07 -6.22
N ALA A 72 -8.48 4.59 -7.44
CA ALA A 72 -7.23 4.83 -8.15
C ALA A 72 -7.04 6.30 -8.55
N ALA A 73 -8.10 6.98 -8.98
CA ALA A 73 -8.06 8.41 -9.28
C ALA A 73 -7.74 9.23 -8.03
N PHE A 74 -8.42 8.93 -6.93
CA PHE A 74 -8.14 9.59 -5.64
C PHE A 74 -6.71 9.34 -5.19
N MET A 75 -6.23 8.08 -5.29
CA MET A 75 -4.85 7.73 -4.99
C MET A 75 -3.86 8.53 -5.83
N ALA A 76 -4.03 8.60 -7.15
CA ALA A 76 -3.13 9.32 -8.04
C ALA A 76 -3.02 10.81 -7.68
N ARG A 77 -4.12 11.44 -7.29
CA ARG A 77 -4.12 12.85 -6.84
C ARG A 77 -3.44 13.03 -5.48
N CYS A 78 -3.60 12.07 -4.56
CA CYS A 78 -2.97 12.13 -3.24
C CYS A 78 -1.46 11.90 -3.32
N PHE A 79 -1.02 10.82 -3.99
CA PHE A 79 0.39 10.42 -3.99
C PHE A 79 1.27 11.32 -4.85
N TYR A 80 0.72 11.85 -5.94
CA TYR A 80 1.50 12.53 -6.97
C TYR A 80 1.02 13.97 -7.27
N PRO A 81 0.73 14.81 -6.27
CA PRO A 81 0.25 16.19 -6.51
C PRO A 81 1.26 17.06 -7.25
N HIS A 82 2.52 16.66 -7.27
CA HIS A 82 3.64 17.34 -7.92
C HIS A 82 3.81 16.97 -9.41
N LEU A 83 3.09 15.96 -9.90
CA LEU A 83 3.17 15.51 -11.29
C LEU A 83 2.16 16.24 -12.18
N ASP A 84 2.46 16.32 -13.49
CA ASP A 84 1.50 16.81 -14.45
C ASP A 84 0.27 15.90 -14.57
N ARG A 85 -0.85 16.52 -14.99
CA ARG A 85 -2.14 15.85 -15.08
C ARG A 85 -2.14 14.58 -15.93
N ASN A 86 -1.40 14.55 -17.03
CA ASN A 86 -1.39 13.41 -17.94
C ASN A 86 -0.64 12.22 -17.32
N THR A 87 0.45 12.49 -16.60
CA THR A 87 1.20 11.47 -15.85
C THR A 87 0.36 10.91 -14.70
N GLN A 88 -0.29 11.78 -13.90
CA GLN A 88 -1.24 11.35 -12.87
C GLN A 88 -2.36 10.46 -13.46
N LEU A 89 -2.88 10.83 -14.63
CA LEU A 89 -3.94 10.08 -15.29
C LEU A 89 -3.50 8.67 -15.70
N SER A 90 -2.30 8.53 -16.29
CA SER A 90 -1.75 7.22 -16.64
C SER A 90 -1.52 6.37 -15.39
N ILE A 91 -1.03 6.97 -14.29
CA ILE A 91 -0.91 6.29 -13.00
C ILE A 91 -2.29 5.85 -12.49
N GLY A 92 -3.31 6.72 -12.51
CA GLY A 92 -4.67 6.38 -12.06
C GLY A 92 -5.31 5.24 -12.86
N VAL A 93 -5.15 5.25 -14.18
CA VAL A 93 -5.66 4.17 -15.04
C VAL A 93 -4.94 2.84 -14.75
N TRP A 94 -3.61 2.83 -14.70
CA TRP A 94 -2.83 1.65 -14.36
C TRP A 94 -3.16 1.13 -12.95
N THR A 95 -3.26 2.01 -11.95
CA THR A 95 -3.64 1.64 -10.58
C THR A 95 -5.05 1.04 -10.49
N SER A 96 -5.98 1.42 -11.39
CA SER A 96 -7.30 0.77 -11.43
C SER A 96 -7.18 -0.73 -11.73
N TYR A 97 -6.23 -1.14 -12.59
CA TYR A 97 -5.92 -2.55 -12.81
C TYR A 97 -5.27 -3.18 -11.57
N ILE A 98 -4.33 -2.48 -10.93
CA ILE A 98 -3.65 -2.99 -9.72
C ILE A 98 -4.65 -3.28 -8.61
N PHE A 99 -5.53 -2.33 -8.30
CA PHE A 99 -6.55 -2.51 -7.26
C PHE A 99 -7.55 -3.62 -7.60
N SER A 100 -7.90 -3.76 -8.89
CA SER A 100 -8.81 -4.83 -9.30
C SER A 100 -8.17 -6.22 -9.28
N ILE A 101 -6.86 -6.35 -9.48
CA ILE A 101 -6.15 -7.62 -9.35
C ILE A 101 -6.21 -8.12 -7.91
N ASP A 102 -5.94 -7.26 -6.92
CA ASP A 102 -5.98 -7.59 -5.50
C ASP A 102 -7.29 -8.29 -5.11
N ASP A 103 -8.40 -7.61 -5.36
CA ASP A 103 -9.72 -8.13 -4.96
C ASP A 103 -10.23 -9.30 -5.86
N LEU A 104 -10.00 -9.24 -7.18
CA LEU A 104 -10.60 -10.18 -8.12
C LEU A 104 -9.80 -11.48 -8.28
N CYS A 105 -8.52 -11.50 -7.87
CA CYS A 105 -7.67 -12.68 -7.95
C CYS A 105 -8.18 -13.86 -7.09
N GLU A 106 -8.99 -13.58 -6.07
CA GLU A 106 -9.69 -14.61 -5.29
C GLU A 106 -10.63 -15.47 -6.17
N GLY A 107 -11.23 -14.88 -7.22
CA GLY A 107 -12.07 -15.58 -8.19
C GLY A 107 -11.25 -16.49 -9.12
N ALA A 108 -11.58 -17.81 -9.13
CA ALA A 108 -10.81 -18.82 -9.88
C ALA A 108 -10.72 -18.51 -11.38
N GLU A 109 -11.81 -18.06 -12.00
CA GLU A 109 -11.84 -17.75 -13.44
C GLU A 109 -10.92 -16.57 -13.78
N PHE A 110 -11.00 -15.49 -12.99
CA PHE A 110 -10.16 -14.31 -13.15
C PHE A 110 -8.68 -14.68 -13.00
N ARG A 111 -8.35 -15.44 -11.95
CA ARG A 111 -6.99 -15.90 -11.65
C ARG A 111 -6.41 -16.76 -12.78
N GLU A 112 -7.17 -17.73 -13.32
CA GLU A 112 -6.72 -18.56 -14.43
C GLU A 112 -6.44 -17.76 -15.69
N GLN A 113 -7.27 -16.76 -15.99
CA GLN A 113 -7.04 -15.86 -17.13
C GLN A 113 -5.83 -14.96 -16.89
N LEU A 114 -5.63 -14.49 -15.64
CA LEU A 114 -4.50 -13.64 -15.27
C LEU A 114 -3.16 -14.38 -15.45
N LYS A 115 -3.07 -15.68 -15.17
CA LYS A 115 -1.87 -16.52 -15.42
C LYS A 115 -1.39 -16.50 -16.86
N GLY A 116 -2.28 -16.16 -17.81
CA GLY A 116 -1.94 -16.03 -19.23
C GLY A 116 -1.03 -14.84 -19.58
N TYR A 117 -0.75 -13.94 -18.64
CA TYR A 117 -0.01 -12.69 -18.90
C TYR A 117 1.37 -12.92 -19.51
N ARG A 118 2.10 -13.95 -19.06
CA ARG A 118 3.44 -14.27 -19.55
C ARG A 118 3.44 -14.65 -21.04
N ALA A 119 2.47 -15.43 -21.49
CA ALA A 119 2.34 -15.80 -22.90
C ALA A 119 2.07 -14.56 -23.77
N HIS A 120 1.31 -13.60 -23.25
CA HIS A 120 1.10 -12.32 -23.90
C HIS A 120 2.41 -11.51 -24.05
N LEU A 121 3.15 -11.34 -22.96
CA LEU A 121 4.42 -10.58 -22.96
C LEU A 121 5.47 -11.18 -23.90
N LEU A 122 5.53 -12.51 -23.99
CA LEU A 122 6.49 -13.21 -24.85
C LEU A 122 6.01 -13.32 -26.31
N GLY A 123 4.91 -12.65 -26.68
CA GLY A 123 4.41 -12.60 -28.04
C GLY A 123 3.81 -13.91 -28.57
N ALA A 124 3.54 -14.88 -27.68
CA ALA A 124 3.03 -16.20 -28.09
C ALA A 124 1.59 -16.10 -28.66
N ASN A 125 0.76 -15.20 -28.12
CA ASN A 125 -0.60 -14.93 -28.61
C ASN A 125 -1.07 -13.56 -28.13
N GLN A 126 -1.89 -12.86 -28.92
CA GLN A 126 -2.67 -11.72 -28.43
C GLN A 126 -3.71 -12.22 -27.41
N PRO A 127 -3.78 -11.65 -26.19
CA PRO A 127 -4.76 -12.11 -25.22
C PRO A 127 -6.17 -11.85 -25.75
N LYS A 128 -7.01 -12.86 -25.73
CA LYS A 128 -8.42 -12.72 -26.06
C LYS A 128 -9.15 -11.88 -25.00
N TRP A 129 -8.67 -11.91 -23.78
CA TRP A 129 -9.27 -11.23 -22.65
C TRP A 129 -8.98 -9.72 -22.68
N ALA A 130 -10.05 -8.91 -22.71
CA ALA A 130 -9.97 -7.46 -22.83
C ALA A 130 -9.21 -6.84 -21.65
N TYR A 131 -9.35 -7.41 -20.46
CA TYR A 131 -8.66 -6.97 -19.25
C TYR A 131 -7.12 -7.00 -19.40
N LEU A 132 -6.53 -8.11 -19.82
CA LEU A 132 -5.08 -8.21 -20.03
C LEU A 132 -4.59 -7.24 -21.12
N ARG A 133 -5.33 -7.09 -22.21
CA ARG A 133 -4.96 -6.11 -23.25
C ARG A 133 -4.94 -4.68 -22.68
N GLY A 134 -5.97 -4.33 -21.92
CA GLY A 134 -6.08 -3.02 -21.30
C GLY A 134 -4.99 -2.78 -20.24
N LEU A 135 -4.71 -3.76 -19.39
CA LEU A 135 -3.64 -3.72 -18.39
C LEU A 135 -2.28 -3.42 -19.05
N PHE A 136 -1.89 -4.19 -20.06
CA PHE A 136 -0.59 -3.99 -20.70
C PHE A 136 -0.54 -2.73 -21.57
N SER A 137 -1.64 -2.33 -22.17
CA SER A 137 -1.72 -1.04 -22.87
C SER A 137 -1.57 0.14 -21.89
N SER A 138 -2.21 0.10 -20.74
CA SER A 138 -2.07 1.14 -19.71
C SER A 138 -0.67 1.17 -19.08
N LEU A 139 -0.07 0.00 -18.89
CA LEU A 139 1.30 -0.13 -18.39
C LEU A 139 2.32 0.42 -19.40
N GLN A 140 2.14 0.16 -20.70
CA GLN A 140 2.96 0.73 -21.76
C GLN A 140 2.83 2.27 -21.79
N ASP A 141 1.59 2.81 -21.77
CA ASP A 141 1.35 4.27 -21.70
C ASP A 141 2.00 4.90 -20.48
N LEU A 142 1.99 4.20 -19.34
CA LEU A 142 2.68 4.63 -18.14
C LEU A 142 4.20 4.61 -18.33
N CYS A 143 4.80 3.48 -18.74
CA CYS A 143 6.24 3.33 -18.90
C CYS A 143 6.83 4.33 -19.90
N ASP A 144 6.10 4.67 -20.97
CA ASP A 144 6.54 5.63 -21.98
C ASP A 144 6.73 7.07 -21.45
N ARG A 145 6.21 7.36 -20.26
CA ARG A 145 6.40 8.65 -19.56
C ARG A 145 7.69 8.74 -18.77
N TYR A 146 8.42 7.64 -18.67
CA TYR A 146 9.66 7.52 -17.88
C TYR A 146 10.86 7.23 -18.76
N ASP A 147 12.05 7.53 -18.23
CA ASP A 147 13.27 7.07 -18.86
C ASP A 147 13.33 5.53 -18.88
N PRO A 148 14.02 4.90 -19.84
CA PRO A 148 13.95 3.45 -20.05
C PRO A 148 14.19 2.63 -18.78
N PHE A 149 15.21 2.95 -18.00
CA PHE A 149 15.50 2.25 -16.74
C PHE A 149 14.32 2.32 -15.75
N VAL A 150 13.73 3.50 -15.59
CA VAL A 150 12.60 3.71 -14.66
C VAL A 150 11.34 2.99 -15.14
N GLY A 151 11.05 3.07 -16.45
CA GLY A 151 9.97 2.31 -17.07
C GLY A 151 10.12 0.80 -16.89
N ASP A 152 11.35 0.28 -17.06
CA ASP A 152 11.65 -1.15 -16.84
C ASP A 152 11.43 -1.57 -15.37
N MET A 153 11.75 -0.70 -14.41
CA MET A 153 11.51 -0.99 -12.98
C MET A 153 10.01 -0.97 -12.64
N ILE A 154 9.23 -0.06 -13.20
CA ILE A 154 7.76 -0.04 -13.07
C ILE A 154 7.17 -1.31 -13.67
N LEU A 155 7.58 -1.69 -14.88
CA LEU A 155 7.16 -2.93 -15.55
C LEU A 155 7.49 -4.15 -14.68
N LYS A 156 8.75 -4.30 -14.24
CA LYS A 156 9.20 -5.42 -13.42
C LYS A 156 8.38 -5.56 -12.14
N SER A 157 8.18 -4.45 -11.41
CA SER A 157 7.39 -4.44 -10.17
C SER A 157 5.92 -4.80 -10.43
N THR A 158 5.35 -4.38 -11.55
CA THR A 158 3.99 -4.78 -11.96
C THR A 158 3.89 -6.28 -12.22
N LEU A 159 4.89 -6.88 -12.87
CA LEU A 159 4.92 -8.33 -13.14
C LEU A 159 5.13 -9.15 -11.86
N ASP A 160 5.97 -8.69 -10.95
CA ASP A 160 6.13 -9.27 -9.62
C ASP A 160 4.78 -9.28 -8.88
N TYR A 161 4.07 -8.13 -8.88
CA TYR A 161 2.75 -7.99 -8.25
C TYR A 161 1.71 -8.97 -8.82
N ILE A 162 1.58 -9.05 -10.15
CA ILE A 162 0.66 -9.98 -10.79
C ILE A 162 0.96 -11.43 -10.37
N SER A 163 2.24 -11.80 -10.41
CA SER A 163 2.70 -13.16 -10.10
C SER A 163 2.42 -13.54 -8.64
N VAL A 164 2.68 -12.59 -7.73
CA VAL A 164 2.57 -12.83 -6.29
C VAL A 164 1.12 -12.86 -5.84
N ASN A 165 0.23 -12.01 -6.39
CA ASN A 165 -1.20 -12.10 -6.07
C ASN A 165 -1.78 -13.47 -6.44
N VAL A 166 -1.40 -14.03 -7.60
CA VAL A 166 -1.80 -15.39 -7.97
C VAL A 166 -1.23 -16.41 -6.97
N PHE A 167 0.04 -16.27 -6.61
CA PHE A 167 0.74 -17.16 -5.68
C PHE A 167 0.11 -17.13 -4.27
N GLU A 168 -0.15 -15.96 -3.72
CA GLU A 168 -0.72 -15.79 -2.37
C GLU A 168 -2.08 -16.50 -2.27
N VAL A 169 -2.97 -16.29 -3.24
CA VAL A 169 -4.28 -16.98 -3.26
C VAL A 169 -4.14 -18.49 -3.40
N GLU A 170 -3.23 -18.99 -4.26
CA GLU A 170 -3.06 -20.43 -4.47
C GLU A 170 -2.35 -21.15 -3.31
N GLN A 171 -1.56 -20.43 -2.53
CA GLN A 171 -0.82 -20.97 -1.40
C GLN A 171 -1.43 -20.61 -0.04
N LYS A 172 -2.58 -19.94 -0.02
CA LYS A 172 -3.28 -19.52 1.20
C LYS A 172 -3.43 -20.70 2.18
N GLY A 173 -2.99 -20.50 3.43
CA GLY A 173 -3.02 -21.50 4.48
C GLY A 173 -2.10 -22.73 4.26
N ARG A 174 -1.18 -22.69 3.26
CA ARG A 174 -0.27 -23.80 2.92
C ARG A 174 1.20 -23.49 3.15
N LEU A 175 1.53 -22.21 3.37
CA LEU A 175 2.90 -21.78 3.61
C LEU A 175 3.33 -22.15 5.03
N ASN A 176 4.51 -22.77 5.13
CA ASN A 176 5.13 -23.05 6.42
C ASN A 176 6.07 -21.88 6.78
N VAL A 177 5.57 -20.98 7.61
CA VAL A 177 6.27 -19.76 8.02
C VAL A 177 6.56 -19.83 9.51
N ASP A 178 7.85 -19.80 9.87
CA ASP A 178 8.32 -19.87 11.25
C ASP A 178 9.61 -19.04 11.44
N SER A 179 10.19 -19.09 12.63
CA SER A 179 11.42 -18.36 12.99
C SER A 179 12.64 -18.70 12.14
N ASN A 180 12.64 -19.79 11.37
CA ASN A 180 13.72 -20.15 10.46
C ASN A 180 13.56 -19.48 9.08
N THR A 181 12.39 -18.94 8.79
CA THR A 181 12.05 -18.31 7.49
C THR A 181 11.95 -16.78 7.60
N ARG A 182 12.76 -16.15 8.44
CA ARG A 182 12.67 -14.73 8.84
C ARG A 182 12.66 -13.72 7.68
N LEU A 183 13.28 -14.04 6.56
CA LEU A 183 13.33 -13.13 5.39
C LEU A 183 12.11 -13.27 4.47
N PHE A 184 11.26 -14.29 4.70
CA PHE A 184 10.14 -14.57 3.81
C PHE A 184 9.06 -13.47 3.82
N PRO A 185 8.62 -12.92 4.96
CA PRO A 185 7.62 -11.83 4.97
C PRO A 185 8.09 -10.61 4.16
N GLU A 186 9.33 -10.18 4.35
CA GLU A 186 9.89 -9.06 3.60
C GLU A 186 10.00 -9.35 2.10
N PHE A 187 10.51 -10.54 1.73
CA PHE A 187 10.59 -10.98 0.33
C PHE A 187 9.21 -10.97 -0.35
N LEU A 188 8.20 -11.52 0.31
CA LEU A 188 6.84 -11.56 -0.22
C LEU A 188 6.27 -10.14 -0.34
N ARG A 189 6.39 -9.34 0.71
CA ARG A 189 5.81 -8.00 0.78
C ARG A 189 6.44 -7.02 -0.19
N GLN A 190 7.73 -7.12 -0.47
CA GLN A 190 8.38 -6.31 -1.52
C GLN A 190 7.76 -6.53 -2.90
N LYS A 191 7.22 -7.73 -3.15
CA LYS A 191 6.58 -8.07 -4.42
C LYS A 191 5.08 -7.77 -4.43
N SER A 192 4.35 -8.18 -3.40
CA SER A 192 2.90 -7.97 -3.29
C SER A 192 2.53 -6.52 -2.96
N GLY A 193 3.44 -5.74 -2.35
CA GLY A 193 3.19 -4.34 -2.01
C GLY A 193 3.33 -3.35 -3.17
N ILE A 194 3.84 -3.78 -4.33
CA ILE A 194 4.07 -2.93 -5.52
C ILE A 194 4.79 -1.59 -5.25
N GLY A 195 5.47 -1.49 -4.11
CA GLY A 195 6.10 -0.27 -3.63
C GLY A 195 7.16 0.29 -4.57
N GLU A 196 7.94 -0.58 -5.24
CA GLU A 196 8.98 -0.16 -6.18
C GLU A 196 8.38 0.62 -7.37
N ALA A 197 7.27 0.16 -7.94
CA ALA A 197 6.60 0.87 -9.03
C ALA A 197 6.08 2.24 -8.59
N TYR A 198 5.42 2.33 -7.43
CA TYR A 198 4.94 3.60 -6.89
C TYR A 198 6.09 4.55 -6.50
N ALA A 199 7.22 4.03 -6.01
CA ALA A 199 8.39 4.84 -5.73
C ALA A 199 8.98 5.45 -7.00
N PHE A 200 9.21 4.66 -8.04
CA PHE A 200 9.74 5.13 -9.32
C PHE A 200 8.78 6.08 -10.05
N ALA A 201 7.47 5.90 -9.89
CA ALA A 201 6.47 6.75 -10.51
C ALA A 201 6.53 8.23 -10.08
N ASN A 202 7.29 8.58 -9.05
CA ASN A 202 7.53 9.96 -8.66
C ASN A 202 8.45 10.73 -9.63
N PHE A 203 9.18 10.05 -10.51
CA PHE A 203 10.28 10.61 -11.28
C PHE A 203 10.12 10.43 -12.80
N PRO A 204 9.14 11.12 -13.44
CA PRO A 204 8.94 11.04 -14.89
C PRO A 204 10.08 11.71 -15.66
N LYS A 205 10.14 11.47 -16.99
CA LYS A 205 11.11 12.09 -17.90
C LYS A 205 11.23 13.58 -17.66
N GLY A 206 12.47 14.06 -17.55
CA GLY A 206 12.77 15.48 -17.40
C GLY A 206 12.51 16.05 -16.02
N SER A 207 12.13 15.23 -15.00
CA SER A 207 11.96 15.72 -13.62
C SER A 207 13.31 15.90 -12.92
N LEU A 208 13.97 14.82 -12.55
CA LEU A 208 15.26 14.78 -11.86
C LEU A 208 16.19 13.73 -12.48
N ASP A 209 17.49 13.96 -12.43
CA ASP A 209 18.49 12.96 -12.80
C ASP A 209 18.39 11.73 -11.88
N VAL A 210 18.41 10.54 -12.47
CA VAL A 210 18.30 9.26 -11.74
C VAL A 210 19.34 9.11 -10.63
N ALA A 211 20.55 9.59 -10.84
CA ALA A 211 21.62 9.55 -9.86
C ALA A 211 21.31 10.36 -8.59
N SER A 212 20.40 11.35 -8.69
CA SER A 212 20.03 12.20 -7.55
C SER A 212 19.02 11.56 -6.59
N TYR A 213 18.26 10.54 -7.04
CA TYR A 213 17.19 9.93 -6.24
C TYR A 213 17.27 8.41 -6.11
N ILE A 214 18.06 7.71 -6.95
CA ILE A 214 18.08 6.25 -6.99
C ILE A 214 18.37 5.61 -5.63
N THR A 215 19.19 6.26 -4.81
CA THR A 215 19.56 5.77 -3.47
C THR A 215 18.42 5.87 -2.45
N LEU A 216 17.35 6.61 -2.76
CA LEU A 216 16.15 6.74 -1.91
C LEU A 216 15.06 5.73 -2.30
N ILE A 217 15.14 5.15 -3.48
CA ILE A 217 14.12 4.22 -3.97
C ILE A 217 13.87 3.05 -3.01
N PRO A 218 14.89 2.42 -2.38
CA PRO A 218 14.63 1.35 -1.43
C PRO A 218 13.74 1.77 -0.25
N ASP A 219 13.99 2.93 0.35
CA ASP A 219 13.17 3.44 1.45
C ASP A 219 11.78 3.88 0.96
N LEU A 220 11.69 4.59 -0.19
CA LEU A 220 10.39 4.95 -0.79
C LEU A 220 9.55 3.71 -1.11
N ALA A 221 10.17 2.67 -1.67
CA ALA A 221 9.49 1.43 -1.99
C ALA A 221 9.03 0.66 -0.74
N ALA A 222 9.82 0.69 0.34
CA ALA A 222 9.49 0.02 1.59
C ALA A 222 8.37 0.74 2.36
N VAL A 223 8.35 2.07 2.36
CA VAL A 223 7.32 2.86 3.06
C VAL A 223 5.91 2.56 2.50
N VAL A 224 5.77 2.30 1.21
CA VAL A 224 4.47 2.01 0.58
C VAL A 224 3.75 0.83 1.25
N PRO A 225 4.29 -0.40 1.23
CA PRO A 225 3.63 -1.53 1.88
C PRO A 225 3.59 -1.40 3.42
N GLN A 226 4.62 -0.84 4.06
CA GLN A 226 4.67 -0.71 5.52
C GLN A 226 3.58 0.24 6.04
N LEU A 227 3.38 1.40 5.42
CA LEU A 227 2.32 2.33 5.81
C LEU A 227 0.94 1.72 5.55
N ASN A 228 0.77 1.00 4.42
CA ASN A 228 -0.45 0.26 4.16
C ASN A 228 -0.71 -0.76 5.27
N ASP A 229 0.28 -1.61 5.64
CA ASP A 229 0.15 -2.62 6.69
C ASP A 229 -0.24 -1.99 8.04
N VAL A 230 0.33 -0.83 8.38
CA VAL A 230 0.01 -0.12 9.63
C VAL A 230 -1.44 0.34 9.65
N VAL A 231 -1.91 1.00 8.58
CA VAL A 231 -3.28 1.57 8.58
C VAL A 231 -4.33 0.49 8.33
N SER A 232 -4.03 -0.52 7.51
CA SER A 232 -4.97 -1.60 7.20
C SER A 232 -5.16 -2.59 8.35
N PHE A 233 -4.29 -2.61 9.35
CA PHE A 233 -4.36 -3.52 10.50
C PHE A 233 -5.72 -3.46 11.21
N TYR A 234 -6.32 -2.27 11.33
CA TYR A 234 -7.65 -2.11 11.93
C TYR A 234 -8.71 -2.89 11.15
N LYS A 235 -8.77 -2.67 9.85
CA LYS A 235 -9.69 -3.35 8.94
C LYS A 235 -9.45 -4.87 8.90
N GLU A 236 -8.18 -5.29 8.87
CA GLU A 236 -7.79 -6.68 8.62
C GLU A 236 -7.84 -7.54 9.88
N SER A 237 -7.33 -7.02 11.00
CA SER A 237 -7.10 -7.81 12.21
C SER A 237 -7.99 -7.46 13.39
N ILE A 238 -8.59 -6.25 13.43
CA ILE A 238 -9.44 -5.82 14.54
C ILE A 238 -10.91 -5.91 14.20
N ILE A 239 -11.34 -5.40 13.03
CA ILE A 239 -12.72 -5.56 12.55
C ILE A 239 -12.86 -6.91 11.82
N GLY A 240 -11.87 -7.25 10.98
CA GLY A 240 -11.78 -8.52 10.26
C GLY A 240 -11.09 -9.62 11.05
N ASP A 241 -10.94 -10.76 10.41
CA ASP A 241 -10.27 -11.95 10.93
C ASP A 241 -9.20 -12.50 9.97
N GLU A 242 -8.58 -11.61 9.19
CA GLU A 242 -7.58 -12.00 8.19
C GLU A 242 -6.31 -12.54 8.87
N GLN A 243 -5.94 -13.78 8.54
CA GLN A 243 -4.81 -14.49 9.15
C GLN A 243 -3.56 -14.54 8.25
N ASP A 244 -3.68 -14.15 6.99
CA ASP A 244 -2.61 -14.23 5.99
C ASP A 244 -2.00 -12.85 5.66
N THR A 245 -2.18 -11.86 6.54
CA THR A 245 -1.59 -10.51 6.36
C THR A 245 -0.08 -10.53 6.59
N ASN A 246 0.63 -9.54 6.04
CA ASN A 246 2.07 -9.41 6.28
C ASN A 246 2.40 -9.31 7.78
N LEU A 247 1.61 -8.60 8.57
CA LEU A 247 1.82 -8.47 10.01
C LEU A 247 1.66 -9.81 10.74
N MET A 248 0.77 -10.68 10.29
CA MET A 248 0.65 -12.04 10.82
C MET A 248 1.85 -12.91 10.44
N LEU A 249 2.40 -12.75 9.24
CA LEU A 249 3.64 -13.42 8.83
C LEU A 249 4.83 -12.93 9.66
N VAL A 250 4.95 -11.62 9.90
CA VAL A 250 5.98 -11.04 10.78
C VAL A 250 5.83 -11.57 12.20
N SER A 251 4.62 -11.59 12.75
CA SER A 251 4.31 -12.18 14.06
C SER A 251 4.80 -13.63 14.17
N ALA A 252 4.53 -14.46 13.15
CA ALA A 252 4.94 -15.86 13.11
C ALA A 252 6.47 -16.04 13.09
N VAL A 253 7.21 -15.25 12.29
CA VAL A 253 8.68 -15.39 12.19
C VAL A 253 9.43 -14.80 13.38
N GLU A 254 8.89 -13.76 14.01
CA GLU A 254 9.50 -13.12 15.18
C GLU A 254 9.04 -13.78 16.51
N GLY A 255 8.00 -14.61 16.49
CA GLY A 255 7.44 -15.24 17.68
C GLY A 255 6.79 -14.24 18.64
N CYS A 256 6.16 -13.20 18.10
CA CYS A 256 5.56 -12.10 18.85
C CYS A 256 4.06 -11.97 18.55
N SER A 257 3.35 -11.12 19.27
CA SER A 257 1.94 -10.81 18.99
C SER A 257 1.77 -9.96 17.73
N ALA A 258 0.56 -9.94 17.17
CA ALA A 258 0.23 -9.07 16.03
C ALA A 258 0.43 -7.57 16.36
N THR A 259 0.12 -7.15 17.59
CA THR A 259 0.37 -5.77 18.05
C THR A 259 1.87 -5.45 18.13
N GLU A 260 2.70 -6.39 18.57
CA GLU A 260 4.16 -6.20 18.56
C GLU A 260 4.68 -6.14 17.13
N ALA A 261 4.18 -6.96 16.21
CA ALA A 261 4.51 -6.90 14.78
C ALA A 261 4.08 -5.55 14.16
N LEU A 262 2.92 -5.01 14.55
CA LEU A 262 2.48 -3.67 14.17
C LEU A 262 3.48 -2.60 14.63
N ASN A 263 3.86 -2.61 15.90
CA ASN A 263 4.83 -1.63 16.46
C ASN A 263 6.19 -1.73 15.74
N MET A 264 6.69 -2.92 15.47
CA MET A 264 7.93 -3.13 14.70
C MET A 264 7.81 -2.54 13.27
N THR A 265 6.64 -2.66 12.65
CA THR A 265 6.40 -2.12 11.31
C THR A 265 6.31 -0.60 11.34
N VAL A 266 5.67 -0.02 12.35
CA VAL A 266 5.65 1.43 12.60
C VAL A 266 7.07 1.98 12.74
N GLU A 267 7.89 1.38 13.59
CA GLU A 267 9.29 1.79 13.79
C GLU A 267 10.08 1.75 12.48
N ARG A 268 10.01 0.64 11.73
CA ARG A 268 10.69 0.49 10.44
C ARG A 268 10.24 1.54 9.42
N CYS A 269 8.94 1.82 9.36
CA CYS A 269 8.39 2.82 8.44
C CYS A 269 8.87 4.24 8.79
N LEU A 270 8.83 4.61 10.09
CA LEU A 270 9.31 5.92 10.56
C LEU A 270 10.80 6.09 10.32
N ASP A 271 11.62 5.06 10.59
CA ASP A 271 13.05 5.08 10.29
C ASP A 271 13.30 5.34 8.78
N GLY A 272 12.54 4.69 7.90
CA GLY A 272 12.62 4.92 6.46
C GLY A 272 12.28 6.38 6.09
N VAL A 273 11.17 6.90 6.62
CA VAL A 273 10.76 8.30 6.41
C VAL A 273 11.83 9.28 6.89
N GLN A 274 12.41 9.06 8.07
CA GLN A 274 13.44 9.92 8.64
C GLN A 274 14.74 9.88 7.81
N ARG A 275 15.19 8.67 7.37
CA ARG A 275 16.37 8.55 6.49
C ARG A 275 16.17 9.30 5.18
N MET A 276 15.02 9.16 4.53
CA MET A 276 14.72 9.87 3.28
C MET A 276 14.72 11.39 3.48
N ARG A 277 14.06 11.88 4.54
CA ARG A 277 14.05 13.30 4.87
C ARG A 277 15.46 13.84 5.12
N ALA A 278 16.28 13.11 5.86
CA ALA A 278 17.69 13.48 6.11
C ALA A 278 18.51 13.50 4.82
N ALA A 279 18.35 12.51 3.95
CA ALA A 279 19.07 12.44 2.68
C ALA A 279 18.71 13.57 1.71
N CYS A 280 17.46 14.09 1.80
CA CYS A 280 16.97 15.17 0.94
C CYS A 280 17.27 16.60 1.45
N LEU A 281 17.89 16.77 2.62
CA LEU A 281 18.06 18.10 3.25
C LEU A 281 18.69 19.16 2.34
N LYS A 282 19.62 18.77 1.47
CA LYS A 282 20.36 19.66 0.55
C LYS A 282 19.73 19.80 -0.83
N ASN A 283 18.66 19.04 -1.13
CA ASN A 283 17.96 19.06 -2.41
C ASN A 283 16.48 19.35 -2.19
N GLU A 284 16.10 20.62 -2.30
CA GLU A 284 14.74 21.07 -2.05
C GLU A 284 13.71 20.41 -3.00
N GLY A 285 14.03 20.28 -4.29
CA GLY A 285 13.16 19.64 -5.25
C GLY A 285 12.85 18.18 -4.87
N LEU A 286 13.89 17.43 -4.55
CA LEU A 286 13.76 16.03 -4.11
C LEU A 286 13.00 15.92 -2.77
N ARG A 287 13.29 16.79 -1.82
CA ARG A 287 12.58 16.86 -0.52
C ARG A 287 11.09 17.09 -0.71
N ASN A 288 10.71 18.00 -1.61
CA ASN A 288 9.31 18.29 -1.89
C ASN A 288 8.60 17.07 -2.50
N VAL A 289 9.23 16.36 -3.44
CA VAL A 289 8.70 15.11 -4.02
C VAL A 289 8.50 14.04 -2.95
N VAL A 290 9.52 13.77 -2.14
CA VAL A 290 9.47 12.75 -1.08
C VAL A 290 8.38 13.06 -0.06
N ASN A 291 8.30 14.30 0.43
CA ASN A 291 7.29 14.69 1.40
C ASN A 291 5.87 14.66 0.81
N ALA A 292 5.68 15.14 -0.42
CA ALA A 292 4.39 15.10 -1.10
C ALA A 292 3.91 13.65 -1.26
N PHE A 293 4.78 12.74 -1.68
CA PHE A 293 4.46 11.33 -1.85
C PHE A 293 4.10 10.66 -0.52
N VAL A 294 4.96 10.75 0.51
CA VAL A 294 4.76 10.08 1.80
C VAL A 294 3.49 10.59 2.49
N GLN A 295 3.31 11.91 2.57
CA GLN A 295 2.12 12.50 3.18
C GLN A 295 0.84 12.23 2.37
N GLY A 296 0.94 12.26 1.03
CA GLY A 296 -0.17 11.94 0.15
C GLY A 296 -0.59 10.48 0.26
N PHE A 297 0.37 9.56 0.42
CA PHE A 297 0.11 8.14 0.67
C PHE A 297 -0.65 7.94 1.99
N ALA A 298 -0.20 8.58 3.06
CA ALA A 298 -0.89 8.54 4.35
C ALA A 298 -2.30 9.16 4.28
N LEU A 299 -2.46 10.31 3.60
CA LEU A 299 -3.76 10.97 3.41
C LEU A 299 -4.77 10.09 2.70
N TYR A 300 -4.36 9.39 1.64
CA TYR A 300 -5.22 8.45 0.93
C TYR A 300 -5.80 7.40 1.89
N HIS A 301 -4.95 6.76 2.69
CA HIS A 301 -5.38 5.73 3.63
C HIS A 301 -6.30 6.27 4.73
N LEU A 302 -6.06 7.50 5.19
CA LEU A 302 -6.93 8.17 6.16
C LEU A 302 -8.33 8.49 5.60
N LYS A 303 -8.42 8.78 4.31
CA LYS A 303 -9.65 9.29 3.69
C LYS A 303 -10.42 8.26 2.90
N TRP A 304 -9.77 7.16 2.52
CA TRP A 304 -10.45 6.11 1.77
C TRP A 304 -11.21 5.19 2.72
N SER A 305 -12.54 5.17 2.62
CA SER A 305 -13.43 4.46 3.54
C SER A 305 -13.15 2.97 3.74
N ARG A 306 -12.39 2.34 2.81
CA ARG A 306 -11.93 0.95 2.94
C ARG A 306 -11.16 0.68 4.23
N TYR A 307 -10.49 1.70 4.79
CA TYR A 307 -9.63 1.55 5.97
C TYR A 307 -10.33 1.86 7.29
N HIS A 308 -11.59 2.31 7.24
CA HIS A 308 -12.42 2.61 8.42
C HIS A 308 -11.81 3.61 9.41
N MET A 309 -10.90 4.49 8.94
CA MET A 309 -10.26 5.47 9.82
C MET A 309 -11.23 6.56 10.30
N GLU A 310 -12.38 6.73 9.62
CA GLU A 310 -13.49 7.58 10.06
C GLU A 310 -14.12 7.13 11.38
N ASP A 311 -13.98 5.89 11.80
CA ASP A 311 -14.47 5.37 13.08
C ASP A 311 -13.82 6.06 14.29
N PHE A 312 -12.65 6.68 14.08
CA PHE A 312 -11.90 7.43 15.07
C PHE A 312 -12.14 8.95 15.01
N GLY A 313 -13.15 9.41 14.26
CA GLY A 313 -13.48 10.82 14.09
C GLY A 313 -12.70 11.54 12.99
N ASP A 314 -12.73 12.88 13.01
CA ASP A 314 -11.99 13.67 12.00
C ASP A 314 -10.49 13.63 12.33
N TYR A 315 -9.68 13.12 11.39
CA TYR A 315 -8.23 13.03 11.54
C TYR A 315 -7.57 14.39 11.82
N ARG A 316 -8.17 15.50 11.39
CA ARG A 316 -7.65 16.85 11.63
C ARG A 316 -7.70 17.22 13.11
N ASP A 317 -8.72 16.76 13.83
CA ASP A 317 -8.86 17.04 15.24
C ASP A 317 -7.74 16.37 16.04
N TRP A 318 -7.55 15.05 15.87
CA TRP A 318 -6.55 14.32 16.65
C TRP A 318 -5.11 14.49 16.13
N LEU A 319 -4.89 14.91 14.85
CA LEU A 319 -3.56 15.33 14.37
C LEU A 319 -3.18 16.73 14.90
N SER A 320 -4.14 17.63 15.14
CA SER A 320 -3.88 19.00 15.61
C SER A 320 -3.61 19.10 17.12
N GLU A 321 -4.02 18.14 17.94
CA GLU A 321 -3.90 18.15 19.39
C GLU A 321 -2.46 18.02 19.94
N SER A 322 -1.42 18.21 19.14
CA SER A 322 -0.04 17.85 19.50
C SER A 322 1.02 18.89 19.18
N HIS A 323 0.68 20.17 19.22
CA HIS A 323 1.69 21.23 19.12
C HIS A 323 1.60 22.21 20.29
#